data_de7e5549a59c65ddad0c5f5ce5ebcfeb
#
_entry.id   de7e5549a59c65ddad0c5f5ce5ebcfeb
#
_cell.length_a   1.000
_cell.length_b   1.000
_cell.length_c   1.000
_cell.angle_alpha   90.00
_cell.angle_beta   90.00
_cell.angle_gamma   90.00
#
_symmetry.space_group_name_H-M   'P 1'
#
loop_
_entity.id
_entity.type
_entity.pdbx_description
1 polymer ?
#
loop_
_entity_poly.entity_id
_entity_poly.type
_entity_poly.pdbx_seq_one_letter_code
_entity_poly.pdbx_strand_id
1 'polypeptide(L)'
;GKGSSALALTSTQTGLSENETALFTISPDASPGSMESMKILGIDRIAEEAHNSSFTLNGNTRSSLSNTFSINNVFELTLKGITGGKATTIGFKANTDAVADNIQTLVDAYNHILTTSDPYADTETSGGKRLTQDIASVSRSQQASLEYIGLMVADDGSISIDRDILSNAVEPNRADQTFQTLADFRDALGKKAENISVDPMNYVNKVVVAYKNPGHN
;
A
#
# COMPACT_ATOMS: atom_id res chain seq x y z
N GLY A 1 -18.17 48.81 -29.92
CA GLY A 1 -17.70 47.64 -30.65
C GLY A 1 -18.80 46.58 -30.62
N LYS A 2 -19.29 46.16 -31.80
CA LYS A 2 -20.17 44.96 -31.87
C LYS A 2 -19.29 43.75 -31.57
N GLY A 3 -19.48 43.11 -30.44
CA GLY A 3 -18.86 41.84 -30.17
C GLY A 3 -19.39 40.78 -31.13
N SER A 4 -18.52 40.11 -31.87
CA SER A 4 -18.88 38.93 -32.65
C SER A 4 -18.94 37.73 -31.69
N SER A 5 -20.10 37.11 -31.60
CA SER A 5 -20.24 35.84 -30.88
C SER A 5 -20.08 34.72 -31.90
N ALA A 6 -19.19 33.78 -31.62
CA ALA A 6 -19.03 32.56 -32.39
C ALA A 6 -19.41 31.34 -31.52
N LEU A 7 -19.95 30.32 -32.17
CA LEU A 7 -20.22 29.03 -31.54
C LEU A 7 -18.95 28.17 -31.66
N ALA A 8 -18.51 27.59 -30.58
CA ALA A 8 -17.43 26.59 -30.56
C ALA A 8 -17.98 25.24 -30.13
N LEU A 9 -17.67 24.20 -30.88
CA LEU A 9 -17.96 22.81 -30.55
C LEU A 9 -16.64 22.09 -30.32
N THR A 10 -16.52 21.41 -29.19
CA THR A 10 -15.29 20.74 -28.80
C THR A 10 -15.59 19.27 -28.48
N SER A 11 -14.75 18.37 -28.97
CA SER A 11 -14.80 16.97 -28.58
C SER A 11 -14.19 16.78 -27.19
N THR A 12 -14.73 15.84 -26.43
CA THR A 12 -14.12 15.36 -25.19
C THR A 12 -12.98 14.33 -25.42
N GLN A 13 -12.93 13.77 -26.64
CA GLN A 13 -11.82 12.94 -27.11
C GLN A 13 -10.82 13.81 -27.87
N THR A 14 -9.54 13.51 -27.75
CA THR A 14 -8.46 14.33 -28.33
C THR A 14 -7.68 13.63 -29.42
N GLY A 15 -7.69 12.29 -29.48
CA GLY A 15 -6.91 11.50 -30.42
C GLY A 15 -7.73 10.92 -31.57
N LEU A 16 -7.05 10.60 -32.68
CA LEU A 16 -7.61 9.99 -33.89
C LEU A 16 -7.18 8.54 -34.03
N SER A 17 -8.13 7.66 -34.37
CA SER A 17 -7.82 6.27 -34.77
C SER A 17 -7.11 6.25 -36.13
N GLU A 18 -6.45 5.13 -36.47
CA GLU A 18 -5.59 5.04 -37.70
C GLU A 18 -6.24 5.44 -39.01
N ASN A 19 -7.56 5.36 -39.13
CA ASN A 19 -8.30 5.67 -40.37
C ASN A 19 -9.22 6.90 -40.24
N GLU A 20 -9.12 7.67 -39.20
CA GLU A 20 -9.93 8.85 -38.96
C GLU A 20 -9.13 10.11 -39.29
N THR A 21 -9.76 11.04 -39.98
CA THR A 21 -9.18 12.35 -40.33
C THR A 21 -9.69 13.47 -39.45
N ALA A 22 -10.80 13.24 -38.75
CA ALA A 22 -11.40 14.18 -37.81
C ALA A 22 -12.27 13.40 -36.79
N LEU A 23 -12.35 13.90 -35.56
CA LEU A 23 -13.21 13.30 -34.52
C LEU A 23 -14.71 13.47 -34.82
N PHE A 24 -15.06 14.57 -35.45
CA PHE A 24 -16.39 14.83 -35.95
C PHE A 24 -16.32 15.85 -37.10
N THR A 25 -17.30 15.84 -37.96
CA THR A 25 -17.45 16.81 -39.03
C THR A 25 -18.83 17.43 -38.96
N ILE A 26 -18.91 18.72 -39.28
CA ILE A 26 -20.16 19.44 -39.39
C ILE A 26 -20.32 19.77 -40.86
N SER A 27 -21.43 19.34 -41.47
CA SER A 27 -21.74 19.59 -42.88
C SER A 27 -23.07 20.34 -42.98
N PRO A 28 -23.20 21.27 -43.94
CA PRO A 28 -24.47 21.89 -44.20
C PRO A 28 -25.47 20.85 -44.71
N ASP A 29 -26.72 21.02 -44.35
CA ASP A 29 -27.81 20.27 -44.95
C ASP A 29 -28.19 20.82 -46.34
N ALA A 30 -29.19 20.21 -47.00
CA ALA A 30 -29.66 20.63 -48.32
C ALA A 30 -30.53 21.91 -48.30
N SER A 31 -30.74 22.51 -47.13
CA SER A 31 -31.60 23.71 -47.03
C SER A 31 -30.90 24.95 -47.57
N PRO A 32 -31.60 25.82 -48.30
CA PRO A 32 -31.06 27.10 -48.78
C PRO A 32 -30.55 27.95 -47.58
N GLY A 33 -29.31 28.42 -47.65
CA GLY A 33 -28.68 29.24 -46.58
C GLY A 33 -28.02 28.47 -45.46
N SER A 34 -28.03 27.15 -45.45
CA SER A 34 -27.38 26.33 -44.40
C SER A 34 -25.88 26.61 -44.32
N MET A 35 -25.18 26.66 -45.45
CA MET A 35 -23.75 27.00 -45.51
C MET A 35 -23.45 28.40 -44.96
N GLU A 36 -24.30 29.38 -45.29
CA GLU A 36 -24.15 30.77 -44.83
C GLU A 36 -24.38 30.87 -43.33
N SER A 37 -25.34 30.11 -42.80
CA SER A 37 -25.59 30.03 -41.38
C SER A 37 -24.39 29.43 -40.62
N MET A 38 -23.75 28.39 -41.16
CA MET A 38 -22.53 27.82 -40.58
C MET A 38 -21.38 28.85 -40.52
N LYS A 39 -21.19 29.64 -41.57
CA LYS A 39 -20.19 30.71 -41.60
C LYS A 39 -20.48 31.81 -40.59
N ILE A 40 -21.75 32.21 -40.46
CA ILE A 40 -22.16 33.21 -39.46
C ILE A 40 -21.92 32.73 -38.05
N LEU A 41 -22.12 31.43 -37.77
CA LEU A 41 -21.88 30.80 -36.47
C LEU A 41 -20.40 30.49 -36.23
N GLY A 42 -19.54 30.50 -37.26
CA GLY A 42 -18.14 30.20 -37.19
C GLY A 42 -17.80 28.70 -37.05
N ILE A 43 -18.76 27.82 -37.42
CA ILE A 43 -18.60 26.36 -37.34
C ILE A 43 -18.33 25.71 -38.70
N ASP A 44 -17.97 26.51 -39.70
CA ASP A 44 -17.65 26.08 -41.06
C ASP A 44 -16.19 25.61 -41.21
N ARG A 45 -15.41 25.63 -40.17
CA ARG A 45 -13.99 25.26 -40.18
C ARG A 45 -13.56 24.60 -38.91
N ILE A 46 -12.56 23.72 -39.01
CA ILE A 46 -11.85 23.14 -37.88
C ILE A 46 -10.88 24.22 -37.35
N ALA A 47 -11.05 24.63 -36.12
CA ALA A 47 -10.20 25.61 -35.43
C ALA A 47 -8.95 24.96 -34.84
N GLU A 48 -9.08 23.73 -34.38
CA GLU A 48 -8.02 22.94 -33.79
C GLU A 48 -8.17 21.48 -34.25
N GLU A 49 -7.13 20.94 -34.84
CA GLU A 49 -7.11 19.55 -35.29
C GLU A 49 -6.89 18.59 -34.12
N ALA A 50 -7.46 17.39 -34.23
CA ALA A 50 -7.22 16.34 -33.23
C ALA A 50 -5.80 15.77 -33.37
N HIS A 51 -5.11 15.61 -32.26
CA HIS A 51 -3.76 15.05 -32.21
C HIS A 51 -3.66 13.94 -31.19
N ASN A 52 -2.95 12.87 -31.57
CA ASN A 52 -2.57 11.83 -30.63
C ASN A 52 -1.45 12.35 -29.71
N SER A 53 -1.49 11.95 -28.47
CA SER A 53 -0.35 12.19 -27.58
C SER A 53 0.83 11.33 -28.02
N SER A 54 1.99 11.95 -28.15
CA SER A 54 3.25 11.27 -28.51
C SER A 54 4.26 11.42 -27.37
N PHE A 55 4.85 10.32 -26.95
CA PHE A 55 5.81 10.29 -25.85
C PHE A 55 6.83 9.17 -26.03
N THR A 56 7.96 9.27 -25.36
CA THR A 56 8.99 8.25 -25.33
C THR A 56 8.96 7.55 -23.97
N LEU A 57 8.77 6.23 -23.97
CA LEU A 57 8.79 5.40 -22.77
C LEU A 57 9.96 4.41 -22.88
N ASN A 58 10.90 4.49 -21.94
CA ASN A 58 12.10 3.63 -21.91
C ASN A 58 12.87 3.65 -23.25
N GLY A 59 13.00 4.81 -23.86
CA GLY A 59 13.70 4.98 -25.15
C GLY A 59 12.86 4.64 -26.39
N ASN A 60 11.65 4.12 -26.25
CA ASN A 60 10.76 3.78 -27.36
C ASN A 60 9.68 4.84 -27.53
N THR A 61 9.51 5.34 -28.76
CA THR A 61 8.40 6.26 -29.08
C THR A 61 7.08 5.51 -29.06
N ARG A 62 6.10 6.09 -28.40
CA ARG A 62 4.73 5.59 -28.24
C ARG A 62 3.76 6.69 -28.59
N SER A 63 2.54 6.28 -28.99
CA SER A 63 1.41 7.18 -29.24
C SER A 63 0.18 6.66 -28.53
N SER A 64 -0.68 7.56 -28.07
CA SER A 64 -1.95 7.23 -27.45
C SER A 64 -3.05 8.17 -27.97
N LEU A 65 -4.25 7.63 -28.10
CA LEU A 65 -5.46 8.39 -28.46
C LEU A 65 -5.92 9.33 -27.34
N SER A 66 -5.40 9.13 -26.13
CA SER A 66 -5.71 9.95 -24.95
C SER A 66 -4.42 10.44 -24.29
N ASN A 67 -4.53 11.56 -23.60
CA ASN A 67 -3.44 12.01 -22.71
C ASN A 67 -3.34 11.16 -21.43
N THR A 68 -4.34 10.33 -21.16
CA THR A 68 -4.35 9.39 -20.05
C THR A 68 -4.33 7.97 -20.57
N PHE A 69 -3.38 7.17 -20.12
CA PHE A 69 -3.21 5.78 -20.54
C PHE A 69 -2.62 4.92 -19.42
N SER A 70 -2.90 3.62 -19.47
CA SER A 70 -2.38 2.65 -18.51
C SER A 70 -1.02 2.09 -18.97
N ILE A 71 -0.10 1.94 -18.03
CA ILE A 71 1.19 1.26 -18.26
C ILE A 71 1.17 -0.08 -17.53
N ASN A 72 1.31 -1.17 -18.30
CA ASN A 72 1.33 -2.56 -17.84
C ASN A 72 0.12 -2.94 -16.95
N ASN A 73 -1.00 -2.22 -17.05
CA ASN A 73 -2.17 -2.36 -16.19
C ASN A 73 -1.88 -2.18 -14.69
N VAL A 74 -0.77 -1.53 -14.35
CA VAL A 74 -0.34 -1.32 -12.95
C VAL A 74 -0.65 0.10 -12.49
N PHE A 75 -0.47 1.09 -13.36
CA PHE A 75 -0.75 2.49 -13.05
C PHE A 75 -1.23 3.26 -14.28
N GLU A 76 -1.98 4.30 -14.02
CA GLU A 76 -2.48 5.24 -15.01
C GLU A 76 -1.60 6.49 -15.03
N LEU A 77 -1.18 6.91 -16.22
CA LEU A 77 -0.37 8.10 -16.44
C LEU A 77 -1.16 9.12 -17.24
N THR A 78 -1.21 10.36 -16.77
CA THR A 78 -1.79 11.50 -17.49
C THR A 78 -0.70 12.48 -17.88
N LEU A 79 -0.56 12.73 -19.20
CA LEU A 79 0.33 13.75 -19.75
C LEU A 79 -0.35 15.11 -19.65
N LYS A 80 0.27 16.05 -18.92
CA LYS A 80 -0.26 17.42 -18.73
C LYS A 80 0.46 18.47 -19.58
N GLY A 81 1.49 18.08 -20.32
CA GLY A 81 2.28 18.99 -21.14
C GLY A 81 3.52 18.32 -21.73
N ILE A 82 4.30 19.09 -22.44
CA ILE A 82 5.57 18.64 -23.06
C ILE A 82 6.75 18.87 -22.12
N THR A 83 7.66 17.90 -22.07
CA THR A 83 8.85 17.96 -21.19
C THR A 83 10.03 18.76 -21.76
N GLY A 84 9.89 19.30 -22.98
CA GLY A 84 10.96 20.08 -23.63
C GLY A 84 12.24 19.27 -23.86
N GLY A 85 12.13 17.98 -24.08
CA GLY A 85 13.27 17.06 -24.30
C GLY A 85 13.98 16.59 -23.03
N LYS A 86 13.50 16.97 -21.85
CA LYS A 86 14.00 16.44 -20.57
C LYS A 86 13.28 15.15 -20.21
N ALA A 87 14.04 14.08 -19.98
CA ALA A 87 13.46 12.84 -19.48
C ALA A 87 12.99 13.01 -18.03
N THR A 88 11.82 12.48 -17.74
CA THR A 88 11.28 12.37 -16.35
C THR A 88 11.30 10.91 -15.98
N THR A 89 11.94 10.58 -14.88
CA THR A 89 11.89 9.22 -14.35
C THR A 89 10.72 9.10 -13.41
N ILE A 90 9.84 8.13 -13.68
CA ILE A 90 8.74 7.76 -12.80
C ILE A 90 9.18 6.49 -12.07
N GLY A 91 9.23 6.56 -10.76
CA GLY A 91 9.55 5.44 -9.89
C GLY A 91 8.44 5.22 -8.87
N PHE A 92 8.30 3.98 -8.41
CA PHE A 92 7.50 3.72 -7.23
C PHE A 92 8.31 4.11 -6.01
N LYS A 93 7.77 5.00 -5.21
CA LYS A 93 8.25 5.17 -3.83
C LYS A 93 7.35 4.29 -2.97
N ALA A 94 7.95 3.36 -2.23
CA ALA A 94 7.20 2.62 -1.23
C ALA A 94 6.53 3.64 -0.29
N ASN A 95 5.26 3.43 0.02
CA ASN A 95 4.59 4.19 1.06
C ASN A 95 5.09 3.67 2.42
N THR A 96 6.26 4.17 2.82
CA THR A 96 6.94 3.76 4.05
C THR A 96 6.08 4.00 5.28
N ASP A 97 5.24 5.04 5.27
CA ASP A 97 4.33 5.34 6.38
C ASP A 97 3.25 4.26 6.51
N ALA A 98 2.62 3.86 5.40
CA ALA A 98 1.62 2.79 5.43
C ALA A 98 2.23 1.43 5.84
N VAL A 99 3.47 1.16 5.43
CA VAL A 99 4.18 -0.05 5.89
C VAL A 99 4.47 0.03 7.37
N ALA A 100 4.95 1.18 7.87
CA ALA A 100 5.22 1.39 9.29
C ALA A 100 3.95 1.26 10.14
N ASP A 101 2.81 1.77 9.68
CA ASP A 101 1.52 1.65 10.38
C ASP A 101 1.03 0.20 10.44
N ASN A 102 1.24 -0.59 9.38
CA ASN A 102 0.94 -2.03 9.39
C ASN A 102 1.84 -2.79 10.36
N ILE A 103 3.13 -2.45 10.43
CA ILE A 103 4.06 -3.04 11.38
C ILE A 103 3.71 -2.62 12.81
N GLN A 104 3.26 -1.37 13.04
CA GLN A 104 2.75 -0.92 14.32
C GLN A 104 1.58 -1.80 14.80
N THR A 105 0.64 -2.10 13.91
CA THR A 105 -0.50 -2.98 14.24
C THR A 105 -0.03 -4.38 14.67
N LEU A 106 0.99 -4.93 14.02
CA LEU A 106 1.59 -6.21 14.42
C LEU A 106 2.27 -6.12 15.80
N VAL A 107 3.04 -5.06 16.04
CA VAL A 107 3.72 -4.83 17.32
C VAL A 107 2.72 -4.63 18.46
N ASP A 108 1.66 -3.87 18.23
CA ASP A 108 0.59 -3.65 19.22
C ASP A 108 -0.11 -4.97 19.57
N ALA A 109 -0.42 -5.80 18.57
CA ALA A 109 -1.00 -7.12 18.79
C ALA A 109 -0.06 -8.04 19.58
N TYR A 110 1.23 -8.04 19.29
CA TYR A 110 2.23 -8.80 20.04
C TYR A 110 2.32 -8.32 21.49
N ASN A 111 2.45 -7.02 21.73
CA ASN A 111 2.52 -6.44 23.08
C ASN A 111 1.24 -6.71 23.87
N HIS A 112 0.08 -6.71 23.19
CA HIS A 112 -1.19 -7.05 23.82
C HIS A 112 -1.21 -8.49 24.34
N ILE A 113 -0.60 -9.44 23.63
CA ILE A 113 -0.48 -10.82 24.11
C ILE A 113 0.34 -10.86 25.39
N LEU A 114 1.45 -10.13 25.48
CA LEU A 114 2.28 -10.05 26.70
C LEU A 114 1.48 -9.48 27.87
N THR A 115 0.78 -8.38 27.67
CA THR A 115 -0.03 -7.73 28.74
C THR A 115 -1.25 -8.55 29.15
N THR A 116 -1.87 -9.28 28.23
CA THR A 116 -3.02 -10.15 28.53
C THR A 116 -2.59 -11.37 29.36
N SER A 117 -1.35 -11.82 29.20
CA SER A 117 -0.78 -12.92 30.00
C SER A 117 -0.35 -12.48 31.40
N ASP A 118 -0.12 -11.18 31.61
CA ASP A 118 0.42 -10.59 32.85
C ASP A 118 -0.55 -10.60 34.04
N PRO A 119 -1.88 -10.41 33.93
CA PRO A 119 -2.80 -10.53 35.06
C PRO A 119 -2.74 -11.87 35.77
N TYR A 120 -2.20 -12.88 35.13
CA TYR A 120 -1.99 -14.21 35.71
C TYR A 120 -0.58 -14.37 36.31
N ALA A 121 0.30 -13.39 36.13
CA ALA A 121 1.66 -13.41 36.65
C ALA A 121 1.74 -13.08 38.15
N ASP A 122 0.78 -12.30 38.68
CA ASP A 122 0.71 -11.85 40.08
C ASP A 122 0.11 -12.89 41.04
N THR A 123 -0.46 -13.98 40.52
CA THR A 123 -0.85 -15.08 41.39
C THR A 123 0.41 -15.86 41.78
N GLU A 124 0.50 -16.30 43.02
CA GLU A 124 1.62 -17.16 43.56
C GLU A 124 1.87 -18.42 42.73
N THR A 125 1.26 -18.51 41.59
CA THR A 125 1.17 -19.66 40.71
C THR A 125 1.95 -19.37 39.43
N SER A 126 2.90 -20.19 39.12
CA SER A 126 3.93 -20.02 38.08
C SER A 126 3.47 -20.12 36.62
N GLY A 127 2.19 -20.42 36.36
CA GLY A 127 1.72 -20.74 35.01
C GLY A 127 1.63 -19.53 34.07
N GLY A 128 0.97 -18.45 34.49
CA GLY A 128 0.84 -17.22 33.68
C GLY A 128 2.19 -16.53 33.47
N LYS A 129 2.99 -16.44 34.53
CA LYS A 129 4.36 -15.89 34.42
C LYS A 129 5.22 -16.67 33.44
N ARG A 130 5.10 -17.99 33.42
CA ARG A 130 5.80 -18.84 32.46
C ARG A 130 5.34 -18.58 31.02
N LEU A 131 4.03 -18.41 30.80
CA LEU A 131 3.47 -18.08 29.50
C LEU A 131 4.04 -16.77 28.96
N THR A 132 4.00 -15.69 29.77
CA THR A 132 4.56 -14.39 29.40
C THR A 132 6.06 -14.50 29.10
N GLN A 133 6.82 -15.20 29.94
CA GLN A 133 8.26 -15.40 29.74
C GLN A 133 8.57 -16.18 28.46
N ASP A 134 7.79 -17.19 28.14
CA ASP A 134 7.97 -18.02 26.95
C ASP A 134 7.66 -17.24 25.68
N ILE A 135 6.62 -16.40 25.67
CA ILE A 135 6.30 -15.51 24.54
C ILE A 135 7.38 -14.44 24.41
N ALA A 136 7.75 -13.76 25.49
CA ALA A 136 8.81 -12.74 25.51
C ALA A 136 10.18 -13.29 25.08
N SER A 137 10.43 -14.58 25.29
CA SER A 137 11.68 -15.22 24.84
C SER A 137 11.85 -15.18 23.33
N VAL A 138 10.76 -15.10 22.56
CA VAL A 138 10.80 -15.05 21.09
C VAL A 138 11.39 -13.73 20.62
N SER A 139 10.89 -12.59 21.11
CA SER A 139 11.46 -11.28 20.75
C SER A 139 12.90 -11.14 21.22
N ARG A 140 13.20 -11.53 22.44
CA ARG A 140 14.58 -11.50 22.97
C ARG A 140 15.55 -12.36 22.17
N SER A 141 15.13 -13.54 21.71
CA SER A 141 16.00 -14.41 20.89
C SER A 141 16.34 -13.84 19.53
N GLN A 142 15.51 -12.91 19.02
CA GLN A 142 15.69 -12.24 17.74
C GLN A 142 16.01 -10.74 17.88
N GLN A 143 16.35 -10.28 19.09
CA GLN A 143 16.54 -8.88 19.42
C GLN A 143 17.43 -8.16 18.40
N ALA A 144 18.61 -8.67 18.11
CA ALA A 144 19.54 -8.02 17.18
C ALA A 144 18.97 -7.84 15.76
N SER A 145 18.21 -8.81 15.28
CA SER A 145 17.58 -8.75 13.96
C SER A 145 16.40 -7.76 13.94
N LEU A 146 15.61 -7.73 15.01
CA LEU A 146 14.48 -6.83 15.17
C LEU A 146 14.95 -5.37 15.32
N GLU A 147 15.94 -5.11 16.15
CA GLU A 147 16.51 -3.78 16.35
C GLU A 147 17.17 -3.24 15.08
N TYR A 148 17.76 -4.10 14.26
CA TYR A 148 18.35 -3.71 12.97
C TYR A 148 17.30 -3.11 12.00
N ILE A 149 16.04 -3.51 12.11
CA ILE A 149 14.93 -3.00 11.29
C ILE A 149 14.08 -1.95 12.02
N GLY A 150 14.49 -1.50 13.22
CA GLY A 150 13.80 -0.45 13.98
C GLY A 150 12.74 -0.98 14.95
N LEU A 151 12.73 -2.29 15.27
CA LEU A 151 11.87 -2.88 16.29
C LEU A 151 12.68 -3.09 17.57
N MET A 152 12.63 -2.11 18.48
CA MET A 152 13.40 -2.09 19.71
C MET A 152 12.79 -3.03 20.75
N VAL A 153 13.57 -3.99 21.23
CA VAL A 153 13.12 -5.00 22.19
C VAL A 153 13.54 -4.60 23.61
N ALA A 154 12.59 -4.50 24.51
CA ALA A 154 12.82 -4.20 25.93
C ALA A 154 13.13 -5.50 26.74
N ASP A 155 13.61 -5.32 27.98
CA ASP A 155 13.97 -6.43 28.86
C ASP A 155 12.80 -7.37 29.19
N ASP A 156 11.58 -6.85 29.23
CA ASP A 156 10.35 -7.62 29.43
C ASP A 156 9.90 -8.35 28.16
N GLY A 157 10.57 -8.13 27.03
CA GLY A 157 10.28 -8.68 25.72
C GLY A 157 9.27 -7.90 24.91
N SER A 158 8.76 -6.77 25.42
CA SER A 158 7.91 -5.88 24.64
C SER A 158 8.70 -5.20 23.51
N ILE A 159 7.99 -4.80 22.47
CA ILE A 159 8.60 -4.20 21.28
C ILE A 159 8.05 -2.78 21.11
N SER A 160 8.95 -1.84 20.85
CA SER A 160 8.60 -0.48 20.40
C SER A 160 9.19 -0.20 19.02
N ILE A 161 8.64 0.79 18.30
CA ILE A 161 9.08 1.12 16.95
C ILE A 161 9.88 2.41 16.96
N ASP A 162 11.11 2.33 16.44
CA ASP A 162 11.86 3.48 15.97
C ASP A 162 11.47 3.73 14.50
N ARG A 163 10.65 4.76 14.28
CA ARG A 163 10.10 5.08 12.94
C ARG A 163 11.19 5.53 11.96
N ASP A 164 12.25 6.15 12.42
CA ASP A 164 13.32 6.63 11.54
C ASP A 164 14.13 5.45 11.01
N ILE A 165 14.50 4.51 11.88
CA ILE A 165 15.19 3.29 11.48
C ILE A 165 14.28 2.45 10.59
N LEU A 166 13.01 2.27 10.95
CA LEU A 166 12.05 1.47 10.20
C LEU A 166 11.79 2.05 8.80
N SER A 167 11.63 3.37 8.68
CA SER A 167 11.45 4.02 7.38
C SER A 167 12.62 3.76 6.43
N ASN A 168 13.85 3.77 6.94
CA ASN A 168 15.04 3.43 6.17
C ASN A 168 15.12 1.92 5.86
N ALA A 169 14.63 1.07 6.77
CA ALA A 169 14.65 -0.38 6.59
C ALA A 169 13.65 -0.86 5.53
N VAL A 170 12.55 -0.15 5.32
CA VAL A 170 11.52 -0.50 4.32
C VAL A 170 11.74 0.16 2.96
N GLU A 171 12.85 0.87 2.75
CA GLU A 171 13.23 1.33 1.42
C GLU A 171 13.44 0.16 0.44
N PRO A 172 13.17 0.35 -0.86
CA PRO A 172 13.17 -0.73 -1.86
C PRO A 172 14.43 -1.60 -1.90
N ASN A 173 15.59 -1.03 -1.57
CA ASN A 173 16.88 -1.72 -1.56
C ASN A 173 17.12 -2.57 -0.30
N ARG A 174 16.30 -2.42 0.75
CA ARG A 174 16.42 -3.12 2.05
C ARG A 174 15.13 -3.87 2.45
N ALA A 175 14.04 -3.57 1.78
CA ALA A 175 12.70 -4.07 2.10
C ALA A 175 12.64 -5.60 2.16
N ASP A 176 13.31 -6.30 1.24
CA ASP A 176 13.31 -7.78 1.20
C ASP A 176 13.88 -8.36 2.50
N GLN A 177 15.00 -7.81 2.99
CA GLN A 177 15.60 -8.25 4.24
C GLN A 177 14.70 -7.93 5.44
N THR A 178 14.07 -6.77 5.45
CA THR A 178 13.13 -6.36 6.50
C THR A 178 11.93 -7.29 6.56
N PHE A 179 11.31 -7.58 5.42
CA PHE A 179 10.17 -8.50 5.36
C PHE A 179 10.55 -9.94 5.70
N GLN A 180 11.78 -10.37 5.37
CA GLN A 180 12.28 -11.68 5.81
C GLN A 180 12.42 -11.74 7.33
N THR A 181 13.00 -10.72 7.97
CA THR A 181 13.11 -10.65 9.44
C THR A 181 11.73 -10.70 10.11
N LEU A 182 10.74 -9.99 9.57
CA LEU A 182 9.36 -10.03 10.08
C LEU A 182 8.71 -11.40 9.88
N ALA A 183 8.98 -12.07 8.76
CA ALA A 183 8.51 -13.42 8.49
C ALA A 183 9.12 -14.44 9.48
N ASP A 184 10.42 -14.35 9.74
CA ASP A 184 11.13 -15.21 10.70
C ASP A 184 10.58 -15.01 12.13
N PHE A 185 10.30 -13.77 12.51
CA PHE A 185 9.68 -13.45 13.80
C PHE A 185 8.25 -14.02 13.91
N ARG A 186 7.41 -13.83 12.87
CA ARG A 186 6.08 -14.42 12.81
C ARG A 186 6.13 -15.95 12.95
N ASP A 187 7.02 -16.59 12.22
CA ASP A 187 7.15 -18.06 12.21
C ASP A 187 7.63 -18.58 13.56
N ALA A 188 8.53 -17.86 14.22
CA ALA A 188 8.96 -18.19 15.56
C ALA A 188 7.83 -18.06 16.60
N LEU A 189 7.02 -17.00 16.50
CA LEU A 189 5.81 -16.83 17.32
C LEU A 189 4.79 -17.94 17.05
N GLY A 190 4.56 -18.28 15.79
CA GLY A 190 3.66 -19.36 15.40
C GLY A 190 4.06 -20.70 16.01
N LYS A 191 5.34 -21.07 15.89
CA LYS A 191 5.89 -22.28 16.51
C LYS A 191 5.76 -22.26 18.04
N LYS A 192 6.00 -21.10 18.67
CA LYS A 192 5.85 -20.96 20.12
C LYS A 192 4.37 -21.15 20.53
N ALA A 193 3.43 -20.53 19.81
CA ALA A 193 2.00 -20.67 20.07
C ALA A 193 1.52 -22.12 19.88
N GLU A 194 2.00 -22.81 18.85
CA GLU A 194 1.71 -24.22 18.60
C GLU A 194 2.21 -25.09 19.78
N ASN A 195 3.44 -24.89 20.23
CA ASN A 195 4.00 -25.63 21.37
C ASN A 195 3.21 -25.40 22.66
N ILE A 196 2.75 -24.16 22.90
CA ILE A 196 1.89 -23.83 24.04
C ILE A 196 0.55 -24.56 23.94
N SER A 197 -0.02 -24.61 22.73
CA SER A 197 -1.31 -25.27 22.46
C SER A 197 -1.25 -26.78 22.62
N VAL A 198 -0.12 -27.41 22.32
CA VAL A 198 0.07 -28.89 22.47
C VAL A 198 0.18 -29.29 23.93
N ASP A 199 0.78 -28.48 24.79
CA ASP A 199 0.92 -28.76 26.22
C ASP A 199 0.46 -27.61 27.13
N PRO A 200 -0.84 -27.29 27.11
CA PRO A 200 -1.40 -26.17 27.88
C PRO A 200 -1.27 -26.39 29.40
N MET A 201 -1.11 -27.62 29.85
CA MET A 201 -0.99 -27.96 31.28
C MET A 201 0.30 -27.43 31.93
N ASN A 202 1.29 -27.05 31.12
CA ASN A 202 2.49 -26.38 31.61
C ASN A 202 2.25 -24.92 32.01
N TYR A 203 1.15 -24.33 31.54
CA TYR A 203 0.76 -22.93 31.74
C TYR A 203 -0.47 -22.75 32.61
N VAL A 204 -0.97 -23.85 33.21
CA VAL A 204 -2.10 -23.83 34.12
C VAL A 204 -1.64 -24.12 35.54
N ASN A 205 -2.21 -23.45 36.50
CA ASN A 205 -1.95 -23.69 37.91
C ASN A 205 -2.51 -25.04 38.35
N LYS A 206 -1.65 -25.91 38.84
CA LYS A 206 -2.04 -27.21 39.37
C LYS A 206 -2.44 -27.03 40.83
N VAL A 207 -3.73 -27.12 41.13
CA VAL A 207 -4.20 -27.24 42.52
C VAL A 207 -4.18 -28.69 42.92
N VAL A 208 -3.28 -29.04 43.85
CA VAL A 208 -3.29 -30.37 44.46
C VAL A 208 -4.32 -30.38 45.59
N VAL A 209 -5.47 -30.98 45.35
CA VAL A 209 -6.46 -31.22 46.41
C VAL A 209 -6.08 -32.49 47.13
N ALA A 210 -5.54 -32.36 48.37
CA ALA A 210 -5.34 -33.50 49.24
C ALA A 210 -6.67 -33.89 49.88
N TYR A 211 -7.24 -35.02 49.46
CA TYR A 211 -8.37 -35.62 50.16
C TYR A 211 -7.85 -36.34 51.39
N LYS A 212 -8.19 -35.85 52.59
CA LYS A 212 -8.13 -36.66 53.79
C LYS A 212 -9.23 -37.72 53.72
N ASN A 213 -8.83 -38.97 53.63
CA ASN A 213 -9.79 -40.07 53.76
C ASN A 213 -10.29 -40.10 55.19
N PRO A 214 -11.57 -39.87 55.53
CA PRO A 214 -12.07 -39.80 56.90
C PRO A 214 -12.37 -41.19 57.53
N GLY A 215 -11.93 -42.22 56.91
CA GLY A 215 -12.33 -43.57 57.36
C GLY A 215 -11.20 -44.57 57.49
N HIS A 216 -10.34 -44.39 58.48
CA HIS A 216 -9.69 -45.53 59.19
C HIS A 216 -9.20 -45.00 60.52
N ASN A 217 -10.00 -45.27 61.60
CA ASN A 217 -9.51 -45.47 62.94
C ASN A 217 -9.00 -46.88 63.06
#